data_c146b31f366b4506985a5415376fae63
#
_entry.id   c146b31f366b4506985a5415376fae63
#
_cell.length_a   1.000
_cell.length_b   1.000
_cell.length_c   1.000
_cell.angle_alpha   90.00
_cell.angle_beta   90.00
_cell.angle_gamma   90.00
#
_symmetry.space_group_name_H-M   'P 1'
#
loop_
_entity.id
_entity.type
_entity.pdbx_description
1 polymer ?
#
loop_
_entity_poly.entity_id
_entity_poly.type
_entity_poly.pdbx_seq_one_letter_code
_entity_poly.pdbx_strand_id
1 'polypeptide(L)'
;MEIKASQVKELRELSGVGMMECKKALVEVEGDIEKALDLLRSNSALKAEKKSARVAADGVIKVHVSENYATMVEINSETDFAAKDDSFIEFAKNIEERLVSKKYLDVEDLKKDVEEDRQKLVQSIGENIQVRRLATQEFDSPKKVGTYLHSDNKLAAMVLLKEENDELGRDIAMHISASAPLSINEDGVDKEVLERETNIFESQAKESGKDENIMQKMVEGKIKRFLKEVTLLSQDFIKDPDISISKLLENSDNEVISFERFKVGEGIEVSSKDFAEEVAEQLNKDG
;
A
#
# COMPACT_ATOMS: atom_id res chain seq x y z
N MET A 1 34.14 29.42 -14.59
CA MET A 1 34.03 29.95 -13.22
C MET A 1 34.29 28.81 -12.24
N GLU A 2 35.08 29.03 -11.19
CA GLU A 2 35.35 27.96 -10.21
C GLU A 2 34.27 27.99 -9.15
N ILE A 3 33.49 26.86 -9.08
CA ILE A 3 32.43 26.71 -8.09
C ILE A 3 33.02 26.37 -6.73
N LYS A 4 32.72 27.20 -5.73
CA LYS A 4 33.20 27.00 -4.35
C LYS A 4 32.47 25.86 -3.65
N ALA A 5 33.18 25.10 -2.83
CA ALA A 5 32.58 24.02 -2.03
C ALA A 5 31.45 24.49 -1.11
N SER A 6 31.51 25.78 -0.63
CA SER A 6 30.43 26.38 0.16
C SER A 6 29.12 26.54 -0.61
N GLN A 7 29.18 26.93 -1.90
CA GLN A 7 27.97 27.04 -2.75
C GLN A 7 27.34 25.68 -3.01
N VAL A 8 28.17 24.64 -3.20
CA VAL A 8 27.67 23.26 -3.38
C VAL A 8 27.00 22.79 -2.09
N LYS A 9 27.57 23.09 -0.93
CA LYS A 9 26.96 22.72 0.37
C LYS A 9 25.65 23.46 0.60
N GLU A 10 25.60 24.76 0.34
CA GLU A 10 24.41 25.60 0.47
C GLU A 10 23.28 25.08 -0.44
N LEU A 11 23.57 24.84 -1.73
CA LEU A 11 22.59 24.31 -2.67
C LEU A 11 22.11 22.91 -2.25
N ARG A 12 22.97 22.06 -1.68
CA ARG A 12 22.58 20.77 -1.13
C ARG A 12 21.63 20.90 0.06
N GLU A 13 21.91 21.83 0.97
CA GLU A 13 21.04 22.09 2.13
C GLU A 13 19.65 22.59 1.69
N LEU A 14 19.59 23.41 0.62
CA LEU A 14 18.33 23.92 0.07
C LEU A 14 17.56 22.92 -0.76
N SER A 15 18.26 22.06 -1.53
CA SER A 15 17.64 21.17 -2.51
C SER A 15 17.43 19.74 -2.02
N GLY A 16 18.18 19.29 -1.00
CA GLY A 16 18.23 17.88 -0.57
C GLY A 16 18.91 16.93 -1.57
N VAL A 17 19.41 17.43 -2.69
CA VAL A 17 19.99 16.63 -3.79
C VAL A 17 21.48 16.33 -3.53
N GLY A 18 21.99 15.23 -4.11
CA GLY A 18 23.39 14.81 -3.94
C GLY A 18 24.41 15.87 -4.37
N MET A 19 25.57 15.95 -3.68
CA MET A 19 26.63 16.98 -3.90
C MET A 19 27.09 17.06 -5.35
N MET A 20 27.19 15.94 -6.07
CA MET A 20 27.65 15.94 -7.46
C MET A 20 26.63 16.57 -8.41
N GLU A 21 25.33 16.33 -8.18
CA GLU A 21 24.25 16.95 -8.94
C GLU A 21 24.18 18.46 -8.67
N CYS A 22 24.32 18.88 -7.40
CA CYS A 22 24.40 20.29 -7.02
C CYS A 22 25.59 20.98 -7.70
N LYS A 23 26.77 20.32 -7.73
CA LYS A 23 27.94 20.87 -8.40
C LYS A 23 27.71 21.02 -9.91
N LYS A 24 27.12 20.00 -10.57
CA LYS A 24 26.79 20.07 -12.01
C LYS A 24 25.81 21.22 -12.30
N ALA A 25 24.75 21.34 -11.50
CA ALA A 25 23.75 22.40 -11.67
C ALA A 25 24.40 23.79 -11.52
N LEU A 26 25.25 24.01 -10.49
CA LEU A 26 25.98 25.28 -10.32
C LEU A 26 26.90 25.58 -11.47
N VAL A 27 27.61 24.59 -12.03
CA VAL A 27 28.49 24.81 -13.19
C VAL A 27 27.65 25.23 -14.41
N GLU A 28 26.49 24.63 -14.65
CA GLU A 28 25.64 24.92 -15.80
C GLU A 28 25.04 26.34 -15.74
N VAL A 29 24.75 26.85 -14.53
CA VAL A 29 24.19 28.20 -14.33
C VAL A 29 25.23 29.21 -13.82
N GLU A 30 26.54 28.96 -14.03
CA GLU A 30 27.64 29.85 -13.71
C GLU A 30 27.69 30.28 -12.24
N GLY A 31 27.25 29.43 -11.30
CA GLY A 31 27.30 29.63 -9.85
C GLY A 31 26.10 30.36 -9.25
N ASP A 32 25.07 30.64 -10.01
CA ASP A 32 23.82 31.25 -9.53
C ASP A 32 22.99 30.16 -8.77
N ILE A 33 22.84 30.38 -7.45
CA ILE A 33 22.19 29.38 -6.57
C ILE A 33 20.67 29.26 -6.87
N GLU A 34 19.99 30.37 -7.14
CA GLU A 34 18.55 30.36 -7.44
C GLU A 34 18.26 29.61 -8.75
N LYS A 35 19.02 29.94 -9.81
CA LYS A 35 18.87 29.21 -11.09
C LYS A 35 19.30 27.76 -10.98
N ALA A 36 20.30 27.43 -10.16
CA ALA A 36 20.70 26.07 -9.91
C ALA A 36 19.57 25.27 -9.19
N LEU A 37 18.87 25.91 -8.24
CA LEU A 37 17.73 25.31 -7.55
C LEU A 37 16.57 25.03 -8.52
N ASP A 38 16.22 26.00 -9.38
CA ASP A 38 15.19 25.83 -10.41
C ASP A 38 15.56 24.73 -11.42
N LEU A 39 16.81 24.66 -11.82
CA LEU A 39 17.33 23.62 -12.69
C LEU A 39 17.22 22.23 -12.03
N LEU A 40 17.58 22.12 -10.76
CA LEU A 40 17.45 20.89 -10.00
C LEU A 40 15.99 20.46 -9.85
N ARG A 41 15.07 21.38 -9.60
CA ARG A 41 13.62 21.10 -9.54
C ARG A 41 13.11 20.57 -10.87
N SER A 42 13.45 21.22 -11.98
CA SER A 42 13.08 20.76 -13.32
C SER A 42 13.64 19.36 -13.62
N ASN A 43 14.91 19.13 -13.28
CA ASN A 43 15.55 17.83 -13.46
C ASN A 43 14.93 16.73 -12.59
N SER A 44 14.49 17.05 -11.36
CA SER A 44 13.80 16.11 -10.47
C SER A 44 12.48 15.66 -11.06
N ALA A 45 11.67 16.59 -11.60
CA ALA A 45 10.42 16.28 -12.27
C ALA A 45 10.62 15.34 -13.47
N LEU A 46 11.58 15.67 -14.35
CA LEU A 46 11.90 14.84 -15.52
C LEU A 46 12.43 13.45 -15.15
N LYS A 47 13.22 13.33 -14.07
CA LYS A 47 13.71 12.03 -13.59
C LYS A 47 12.57 11.21 -13.00
N ALA A 48 11.70 11.84 -12.22
CA ALA A 48 10.53 11.17 -11.65
C ALA A 48 9.59 10.67 -12.73
N GLU A 49 9.31 11.47 -13.77
CA GLU A 49 8.51 11.07 -14.92
C GLU A 49 9.11 9.87 -15.66
N LYS A 50 10.40 9.90 -15.97
CA LYS A 50 11.10 8.77 -16.64
C LYS A 50 11.06 7.46 -15.83
N LYS A 51 10.96 7.55 -14.51
CA LYS A 51 10.93 6.39 -13.62
C LYS A 51 9.51 5.93 -13.27
N SER A 52 8.50 6.75 -13.52
CA SER A 52 7.11 6.46 -13.14
C SER A 52 6.55 5.15 -13.74
N ALA A 53 7.09 4.71 -14.88
CA ALA A 53 6.70 3.46 -15.54
C ALA A 53 7.36 2.20 -14.91
N ARG A 54 8.31 2.36 -13.98
CA ARG A 54 8.95 1.22 -13.33
C ARG A 54 8.05 0.64 -12.24
N VAL A 55 8.06 -0.67 -12.11
CA VAL A 55 7.26 -1.37 -11.10
C VAL A 55 7.80 -1.04 -9.70
N ALA A 56 6.94 -0.49 -8.85
CA ALA A 56 7.23 -0.16 -7.46
C ALA A 56 6.29 -1.01 -6.57
N ALA A 57 6.73 -2.23 -6.25
CA ALA A 57 5.92 -3.23 -5.54
C ALA A 57 6.36 -3.43 -4.08
N ASP A 58 7.42 -2.79 -3.63
CA ASP A 58 7.81 -2.72 -2.22
C ASP A 58 7.38 -1.39 -1.60
N GLY A 59 7.67 -1.14 -0.32
CA GLY A 59 7.31 0.11 0.35
C GLY A 59 6.79 -0.08 1.77
N VAL A 60 5.97 0.89 2.23
CA VAL A 60 5.36 0.89 3.56
C VAL A 60 3.91 1.37 3.53
N ILE A 61 3.18 1.01 4.58
CA ILE A 61 1.86 1.55 4.89
C ILE A 61 1.98 2.45 6.12
N LYS A 62 1.28 3.58 6.10
CA LYS A 62 1.07 4.44 7.25
C LYS A 62 -0.40 4.46 7.62
N VAL A 63 -0.67 4.49 8.93
CA VAL A 63 -2.03 4.52 9.49
C VAL A 63 -2.12 5.69 10.47
N HIS A 64 -3.13 6.51 10.30
CA HIS A 64 -3.43 7.61 11.24
C HIS A 64 -4.88 7.51 11.71
N VAL A 65 -5.09 7.70 13.01
CA VAL A 65 -6.42 7.78 13.62
C VAL A 65 -6.56 9.13 14.30
N SER A 66 -7.57 9.90 13.89
CA SER A 66 -7.94 11.17 14.50
C SER A 66 -9.22 11.02 15.33
N GLU A 67 -9.82 12.13 15.77
CA GLU A 67 -11.04 12.11 16.55
C GLU A 67 -12.28 11.63 15.78
N ASN A 68 -12.29 11.82 14.44
CA ASN A 68 -13.48 11.56 13.61
C ASN A 68 -13.18 10.89 12.26
N TYR A 69 -11.94 10.48 12.00
CA TYR A 69 -11.56 9.68 10.85
C TYR A 69 -10.29 8.86 11.11
N ALA A 70 -10.14 7.77 10.38
CA ALA A 70 -8.90 7.03 10.27
C ALA A 70 -8.49 6.94 8.80
N THR A 71 -7.21 6.99 8.54
CA THR A 71 -6.67 6.93 7.18
C THR A 71 -5.52 5.94 7.10
N MET A 72 -5.51 5.12 6.06
CA MET A 72 -4.37 4.31 5.65
C MET A 72 -3.85 4.80 4.30
N VAL A 73 -2.53 4.83 4.14
CA VAL A 73 -1.86 5.17 2.88
C VAL A 73 -0.75 4.18 2.58
N GLU A 74 -0.66 3.74 1.32
CA GLU A 74 0.43 2.91 0.82
C GLU A 74 1.39 3.77 0.00
N ILE A 75 2.69 3.70 0.38
CA ILE A 75 3.80 4.41 -0.26
C ILE A 75 4.75 3.35 -0.80
N ASN A 76 4.95 3.32 -2.11
CA ASN A 76 5.72 2.28 -2.78
C ASN A 76 7.09 2.76 -3.25
N SER A 77 8.04 1.82 -3.30
CA SER A 77 9.37 1.89 -3.90
C SER A 77 9.62 0.68 -4.80
N GLU A 78 10.69 0.71 -5.62
CA GLU A 78 11.05 -0.45 -6.45
C GLU A 78 11.59 -1.60 -5.60
N THR A 79 12.39 -1.28 -4.56
CA THR A 79 13.06 -2.26 -3.69
C THR A 79 12.79 -2.02 -2.21
N ASP A 80 13.01 -3.07 -1.42
CA ASP A 80 12.97 -3.00 0.05
C ASP A 80 14.17 -2.23 0.64
N PHE A 81 15.27 -2.10 -0.12
CA PHE A 81 16.41 -1.26 0.27
C PHE A 81 16.02 0.21 0.26
N ALA A 82 15.34 0.66 -0.80
CA ALA A 82 14.84 2.04 -0.88
C ALA A 82 13.80 2.32 0.21
N ALA A 83 12.92 1.37 0.53
CA ALA A 83 11.94 1.50 1.60
C ALA A 83 12.57 1.64 3.01
N LYS A 84 13.84 1.25 3.17
CA LYS A 84 14.62 1.35 4.42
C LYS A 84 15.60 2.55 4.43
N ASP A 85 15.71 3.28 3.34
CA ASP A 85 16.53 4.49 3.26
C ASP A 85 15.99 5.59 4.17
N ASP A 86 16.87 6.30 4.88
CA ASP A 86 16.47 7.34 5.84
C ASP A 86 15.63 8.43 5.19
N SER A 87 15.92 8.80 3.94
CA SER A 87 15.16 9.82 3.21
C SER A 87 13.76 9.34 2.80
N PHE A 88 13.57 8.03 2.51
CA PHE A 88 12.27 7.45 2.30
C PHE A 88 11.45 7.39 3.61
N ILE A 89 12.08 6.99 4.70
CA ILE A 89 11.46 6.96 6.04
C ILE A 89 10.99 8.36 6.43
N GLU A 90 11.82 9.39 6.20
CA GLU A 90 11.44 10.78 6.47
C GLU A 90 10.28 11.24 5.58
N PHE A 91 10.28 10.89 4.29
CA PHE A 91 9.16 11.18 3.39
C PHE A 91 7.86 10.52 3.86
N ALA A 92 7.93 9.25 4.26
CA ALA A 92 6.77 8.54 4.79
C ALA A 92 6.25 9.15 6.11
N LYS A 93 7.16 9.68 6.96
CA LYS A 93 6.81 10.43 8.17
C LYS A 93 6.17 11.78 7.84
N ASN A 94 6.68 12.51 6.85
CA ASN A 94 6.08 13.77 6.39
C ASN A 94 4.66 13.56 5.86
N ILE A 95 4.40 12.43 5.18
CA ILE A 95 3.04 12.05 4.78
C ILE A 95 2.17 11.82 6.02
N GLU A 96 2.64 11.07 7.02
CA GLU A 96 1.91 10.83 8.27
C GLU A 96 1.56 12.15 8.98
N GLU A 97 2.49 13.11 9.07
CA GLU A 97 2.25 14.44 9.64
C GLU A 97 1.19 15.23 8.85
N ARG A 98 1.13 15.07 7.52
CA ARG A 98 0.06 15.66 6.70
C ARG A 98 -1.30 15.02 7.00
N LEU A 99 -1.36 13.69 7.19
CA LEU A 99 -2.60 12.99 7.58
C LEU A 99 -3.11 13.45 8.95
N VAL A 100 -2.21 13.85 9.88
CA VAL A 100 -2.57 14.46 11.16
C VAL A 100 -3.19 15.84 10.97
N SER A 101 -2.65 16.64 10.06
CA SER A 101 -3.04 18.04 9.88
C SER A 101 -4.23 18.24 8.95
N LYS A 102 -4.47 17.30 8.05
CA LYS A 102 -5.51 17.39 7.00
C LYS A 102 -6.11 16.02 6.68
N LYS A 103 -7.42 15.96 6.65
CA LYS A 103 -8.15 14.79 6.15
C LYS A 103 -8.11 14.76 4.62
N TYR A 104 -7.67 13.63 4.06
CA TYR A 104 -7.72 13.35 2.64
C TYR A 104 -8.77 12.28 2.37
N LEU A 105 -9.64 12.53 1.40
CA LEU A 105 -10.66 11.58 0.94
C LEU A 105 -10.25 10.94 -0.40
N ASP A 106 -9.35 11.57 -1.12
CA ASP A 106 -8.81 11.12 -2.40
C ASP A 106 -7.27 11.10 -2.35
N VAL A 107 -6.69 10.04 -2.85
CA VAL A 107 -5.24 9.88 -2.97
C VAL A 107 -4.62 10.96 -3.88
N GLU A 108 -5.35 11.42 -4.90
CA GLU A 108 -4.84 12.43 -5.83
C GLU A 108 -4.60 13.79 -5.15
N ASP A 109 -5.38 14.14 -4.14
CA ASP A 109 -5.15 15.37 -3.37
C ASP A 109 -3.91 15.25 -2.48
N LEU A 110 -3.68 14.08 -1.88
CA LEU A 110 -2.44 13.82 -1.16
C LEU A 110 -1.23 13.83 -2.10
N LYS A 111 -1.34 13.19 -3.27
CA LYS A 111 -0.26 13.20 -4.28
C LYS A 111 0.15 14.60 -4.68
N LYS A 112 -0.81 15.50 -4.94
CA LYS A 112 -0.53 16.91 -5.26
C LYS A 112 0.25 17.61 -4.15
N ASP A 113 -0.17 17.40 -2.89
CA ASP A 113 0.43 18.06 -1.73
C ASP A 113 1.87 17.59 -1.44
N VAL A 114 2.26 16.39 -1.91
CA VAL A 114 3.59 15.80 -1.66
C VAL A 114 4.46 15.66 -2.91
N GLU A 115 3.98 16.09 -4.07
CA GLU A 115 4.63 15.83 -5.36
C GLU A 115 6.06 16.39 -5.44
N GLU A 116 6.28 17.59 -4.95
CA GLU A 116 7.63 18.21 -4.96
C GLU A 116 8.61 17.39 -4.09
N ASP A 117 8.18 16.95 -2.90
CA ASP A 117 8.98 16.14 -1.99
C ASP A 117 9.25 14.75 -2.57
N ARG A 118 8.24 14.14 -3.21
CA ARG A 118 8.38 12.87 -3.93
C ARG A 118 9.40 12.96 -5.07
N GLN A 119 9.36 14.01 -5.88
CA GLN A 119 10.29 14.19 -7.00
C GLN A 119 11.74 14.34 -6.50
N LYS A 120 11.97 15.09 -5.42
CA LYS A 120 13.27 15.20 -4.77
C LYS A 120 13.77 13.84 -4.28
N LEU A 121 12.87 13.05 -3.67
CA LEU A 121 13.19 11.72 -3.18
C LEU A 121 13.55 10.76 -4.32
N VAL A 122 12.77 10.74 -5.40
CA VAL A 122 13.09 9.96 -6.61
C VAL A 122 14.44 10.33 -7.20
N GLN A 123 14.79 11.60 -7.19
CA GLN A 123 16.10 12.04 -7.66
C GLN A 123 17.22 11.58 -6.73
N SER A 124 17.03 11.60 -5.42
CA SER A 124 18.03 11.23 -4.40
C SER A 124 18.27 9.72 -4.38
N ILE A 125 17.21 8.93 -4.24
CA ILE A 125 17.28 7.45 -4.14
C ILE A 125 17.57 6.83 -5.52
N GLY A 126 17.02 7.40 -6.58
CA GLY A 126 17.18 6.86 -7.92
C GLY A 126 16.18 5.78 -8.28
N GLU A 127 15.13 5.57 -7.50
CA GLU A 127 14.03 4.64 -7.75
C GLU A 127 12.70 5.35 -7.97
N ASN A 128 11.73 4.64 -8.56
CA ASN A 128 10.34 5.08 -8.63
C ASN A 128 9.72 5.03 -7.23
N ILE A 129 9.23 6.17 -6.75
CA ILE A 129 8.50 6.28 -5.49
C ILE A 129 7.08 6.78 -5.78
N GLN A 130 6.08 6.11 -5.21
CA GLN A 130 4.68 6.41 -5.46
C GLN A 130 3.87 6.47 -4.17
N VAL A 131 2.99 7.43 -4.03
CA VAL A 131 1.84 7.36 -3.12
C VAL A 131 0.75 6.65 -3.89
N ARG A 132 0.53 5.36 -3.61
CA ARG A 132 -0.25 4.48 -4.48
C ARG A 132 -1.74 4.58 -4.26
N ARG A 133 -2.15 4.38 -3.01
CA ARG A 133 -3.57 4.35 -2.62
C ARG A 133 -3.76 4.87 -1.21
N LEU A 134 -4.96 5.34 -0.95
CA LEU A 134 -5.40 5.86 0.32
C LEU A 134 -6.80 5.34 0.58
N ALA A 135 -7.09 5.01 1.84
CA ALA A 135 -8.45 4.74 2.31
C ALA A 135 -8.70 5.56 3.57
N THR A 136 -9.81 6.27 3.61
CA THR A 136 -10.23 7.07 4.75
C THR A 136 -11.63 6.64 5.21
N GLN A 137 -11.74 6.33 6.50
CA GLN A 137 -12.95 5.93 7.18
C GLN A 137 -13.37 7.03 8.15
N GLU A 138 -14.57 7.58 7.98
CA GLU A 138 -15.15 8.57 8.89
C GLU A 138 -15.99 7.87 9.97
N PHE A 139 -16.00 8.43 11.16
CA PHE A 139 -16.77 7.93 12.31
C PHE A 139 -17.13 9.07 13.28
N ASP A 140 -18.06 8.79 14.17
CA ASP A 140 -18.52 9.71 15.22
C ASP A 140 -17.74 9.55 16.54
N SER A 141 -17.03 8.43 16.71
CA SER A 141 -16.19 8.15 17.88
C SER A 141 -14.95 7.32 17.47
N PRO A 142 -13.74 7.69 17.93
CA PRO A 142 -12.53 6.92 17.65
C PRO A 142 -12.53 5.52 18.27
N LYS A 143 -13.38 5.26 19.24
CA LYS A 143 -13.54 3.94 19.87
C LYS A 143 -14.36 2.95 19.02
N LYS A 144 -14.97 3.44 17.93
CA LYS A 144 -15.64 2.59 16.92
C LYS A 144 -14.70 2.07 15.86
N VAL A 145 -13.50 2.65 15.72
CA VAL A 145 -12.53 2.22 14.72
C VAL A 145 -11.42 1.38 15.36
N GLY A 146 -11.23 0.17 14.84
CA GLY A 146 -10.07 -0.66 15.13
C GLY A 146 -9.05 -0.56 14.01
N THR A 147 -7.77 -0.43 14.35
CA THR A 147 -6.68 -0.45 13.37
C THR A 147 -5.61 -1.45 13.79
N TYR A 148 -4.98 -2.06 12.79
CA TYR A 148 -3.82 -2.90 12.97
C TYR A 148 -2.78 -2.57 11.89
N LEU A 149 -1.56 -2.32 12.31
CA LEU A 149 -0.40 -2.17 11.45
C LEU A 149 0.63 -3.21 11.88
N HIS A 150 1.02 -4.09 10.96
CA HIS A 150 2.03 -5.10 11.22
C HIS A 150 3.41 -4.45 11.44
N SER A 151 4.27 -5.08 12.23
CA SER A 151 5.56 -4.53 12.69
C SER A 151 6.54 -4.17 11.58
N ASP A 152 6.39 -4.76 10.39
CA ASP A 152 7.18 -4.44 9.19
C ASP A 152 6.59 -3.30 8.34
N ASN A 153 5.45 -2.74 8.75
CA ASN A 153 4.68 -1.72 8.04
C ASN A 153 4.23 -2.12 6.61
N LYS A 154 4.19 -3.43 6.30
CA LYS A 154 3.81 -3.93 4.97
C LYS A 154 2.37 -4.44 4.90
N LEU A 155 1.69 -4.54 6.02
CA LEU A 155 0.33 -5.04 6.13
C LEU A 155 -0.44 -4.25 7.17
N ALA A 156 -1.61 -3.74 6.79
CA ALA A 156 -2.48 -3.01 7.70
C ALA A 156 -3.95 -3.29 7.40
N ALA A 157 -4.78 -3.12 8.41
CA ALA A 157 -6.23 -3.08 8.27
C ALA A 157 -6.85 -2.05 9.20
N MET A 158 -8.00 -1.54 8.80
CA MET A 158 -8.90 -0.78 9.66
C MET A 158 -10.31 -1.33 9.53
N VAL A 159 -11.07 -1.30 10.62
CA VAL A 159 -12.45 -1.75 10.70
C VAL A 159 -13.29 -0.74 11.46
N LEU A 160 -14.47 -0.44 10.96
CA LEU A 160 -15.47 0.37 11.66
C LEU A 160 -16.50 -0.55 12.28
N LEU A 161 -16.69 -0.41 13.58
CA LEU A 161 -17.73 -1.07 14.36
C LEU A 161 -18.95 -0.15 14.53
N LYS A 162 -20.11 -0.75 14.75
CA LYS A 162 -21.34 -0.02 15.06
C LYS A 162 -21.30 0.61 16.44
N GLU A 163 -20.84 -0.14 17.43
CA GLU A 163 -20.74 0.29 18.81
C GLU A 163 -19.28 0.42 19.26
N GLU A 164 -19.02 1.28 20.25
CA GLU A 164 -17.68 1.50 20.79
C GLU A 164 -17.11 0.24 21.44
N ASN A 165 -15.97 -0.26 20.93
CA ASN A 165 -15.23 -1.34 21.55
C ASN A 165 -13.79 -1.41 20.97
N ASP A 166 -12.86 -0.73 21.63
CA ASP A 166 -11.46 -0.61 21.18
C ASP A 166 -10.75 -1.96 21.07
N GLU A 167 -11.00 -2.88 22.02
CA GLU A 167 -10.33 -4.19 22.04
C GLU A 167 -10.85 -5.06 20.90
N LEU A 168 -12.18 -5.15 20.76
CA LEU A 168 -12.81 -5.89 19.67
C LEU A 168 -12.39 -5.34 18.30
N GLY A 169 -12.38 -4.02 18.14
CA GLY A 169 -11.97 -3.37 16.89
C GLY A 169 -10.54 -3.73 16.50
N ARG A 170 -9.59 -3.66 17.45
CA ARG A 170 -8.20 -4.05 17.22
C ARG A 170 -8.07 -5.53 16.88
N ASP A 171 -8.79 -6.37 17.56
CA ASP A 171 -8.75 -7.82 17.35
C ASP A 171 -9.30 -8.22 15.99
N ILE A 172 -10.40 -7.60 15.56
CA ILE A 172 -10.95 -7.83 14.20
C ILE A 172 -10.03 -7.23 13.14
N ALA A 173 -9.45 -6.04 13.33
CA ALA A 173 -8.49 -5.48 12.38
C ALA A 173 -7.25 -6.39 12.20
N MET A 174 -6.74 -6.97 13.29
CA MET A 174 -5.65 -7.94 13.23
C MET A 174 -6.09 -9.20 12.48
N HIS A 175 -7.27 -9.72 12.73
CA HIS A 175 -7.84 -10.86 12.01
C HIS A 175 -7.97 -10.57 10.51
N ILE A 176 -8.53 -9.42 10.12
CA ILE A 176 -8.67 -8.99 8.72
C ILE A 176 -7.29 -8.93 8.03
N SER A 177 -6.28 -8.39 8.71
CA SER A 177 -4.92 -8.32 8.17
C SER A 177 -4.39 -9.71 7.80
N ALA A 178 -4.57 -10.70 8.68
CA ALA A 178 -4.03 -12.05 8.52
C ALA A 178 -4.86 -12.91 7.56
N SER A 179 -6.20 -12.86 7.69
CA SER A 179 -7.12 -13.77 6.99
C SER A 179 -7.60 -13.24 5.64
N ALA A 180 -7.33 -11.97 5.34
CA ALA A 180 -7.62 -11.32 4.06
C ALA A 180 -9.05 -11.58 3.51
N PRO A 181 -10.12 -11.31 4.27
CA PRO A 181 -11.47 -11.47 3.76
C PRO A 181 -11.71 -10.52 2.57
N LEU A 182 -12.50 -10.97 1.59
CA LEU A 182 -12.88 -10.15 0.43
C LEU A 182 -14.08 -9.25 0.74
N SER A 183 -14.94 -9.67 1.67
CA SER A 183 -16.16 -8.95 2.04
C SER A 183 -16.57 -9.25 3.48
N ILE A 184 -17.52 -8.48 4.01
CA ILE A 184 -18.09 -8.72 5.34
C ILE A 184 -18.89 -10.03 5.34
N ASN A 185 -19.75 -10.22 4.36
CA ASN A 185 -20.66 -11.36 4.21
C ASN A 185 -20.74 -11.84 2.76
N GLU A 186 -21.51 -12.89 2.51
CA GLU A 186 -21.65 -13.50 1.18
C GLU A 186 -22.21 -12.54 0.13
N ASP A 187 -23.13 -11.65 0.50
CA ASP A 187 -23.75 -10.67 -0.41
C ASP A 187 -22.75 -9.61 -0.93
N GLY A 188 -21.67 -9.39 -0.17
CA GLY A 188 -20.61 -8.43 -0.52
C GLY A 188 -19.52 -9.01 -1.43
N VAL A 189 -19.54 -10.30 -1.72
CA VAL A 189 -18.55 -10.92 -2.62
C VAL A 189 -18.83 -10.48 -4.06
N ASP A 190 -17.79 -10.01 -4.75
CA ASP A 190 -17.89 -9.59 -6.13
C ASP A 190 -18.39 -10.74 -7.02
N LYS A 191 -19.37 -10.45 -7.86
CA LYS A 191 -20.02 -11.45 -8.73
C LYS A 191 -19.05 -12.06 -9.73
N GLU A 192 -18.13 -11.27 -10.28
CA GLU A 192 -17.13 -11.75 -11.24
C GLU A 192 -16.16 -12.73 -10.56
N VAL A 193 -15.79 -12.47 -9.31
CA VAL A 193 -14.98 -13.37 -8.50
C VAL A 193 -15.72 -14.68 -8.26
N LEU A 194 -16.99 -14.61 -7.84
CA LEU A 194 -17.80 -15.80 -7.58
C LEU A 194 -18.04 -16.63 -8.85
N GLU A 195 -18.34 -15.99 -9.98
CA GLU A 195 -18.50 -16.66 -11.28
C GLU A 195 -17.21 -17.34 -11.74
N ARG A 196 -16.08 -16.66 -11.61
CA ARG A 196 -14.77 -17.23 -11.96
C ARG A 196 -14.45 -18.47 -11.13
N GLU A 197 -14.63 -18.42 -9.80
CA GLU A 197 -14.39 -19.56 -8.93
C GLU A 197 -15.40 -20.70 -9.21
N THR A 198 -16.67 -20.39 -9.48
CA THR A 198 -17.67 -21.37 -9.87
C THR A 198 -17.27 -22.13 -11.13
N ASN A 199 -16.83 -21.43 -12.18
CA ASN A 199 -16.34 -22.03 -13.42
C ASN A 199 -15.14 -22.97 -13.20
N ILE A 200 -14.22 -22.59 -12.30
CA ILE A 200 -13.10 -23.43 -11.89
C ILE A 200 -13.59 -24.69 -11.20
N PHE A 201 -14.53 -24.58 -10.25
CA PHE A 201 -15.07 -25.72 -9.52
C PHE A 201 -15.87 -26.67 -10.43
N GLU A 202 -16.62 -26.15 -11.38
CA GLU A 202 -17.32 -26.94 -12.40
C GLU A 202 -16.33 -27.73 -13.28
N SER A 203 -15.26 -27.08 -13.74
CA SER A 203 -14.22 -27.74 -14.53
C SER A 203 -13.58 -28.89 -13.76
N GLN A 204 -13.23 -28.67 -12.49
CA GLN A 204 -12.68 -29.69 -11.61
C GLN A 204 -13.69 -30.83 -11.32
N ALA A 205 -14.98 -30.51 -11.21
CA ALA A 205 -16.02 -31.53 -11.04
C ALA A 205 -16.16 -32.41 -12.28
N LYS A 206 -16.13 -31.82 -13.48
CA LYS A 206 -16.17 -32.58 -14.77
C LYS A 206 -14.98 -33.51 -14.91
N GLU A 207 -13.77 -33.09 -14.52
CA GLU A 207 -12.57 -33.96 -14.53
C GLU A 207 -12.67 -35.16 -13.58
N SER A 208 -13.55 -35.09 -12.55
CA SER A 208 -13.72 -36.18 -11.60
C SER A 208 -14.39 -37.43 -12.17
N GLY A 209 -15.05 -37.30 -13.33
CA GLY A 209 -15.76 -38.42 -14.01
C GLY A 209 -16.96 -39.02 -13.24
N LYS A 210 -17.50 -38.28 -12.26
CA LYS A 210 -18.63 -38.68 -11.43
C LYS A 210 -19.97 -38.37 -12.10
N ASP A 211 -21.05 -38.98 -11.58
CA ASP A 211 -22.40 -38.68 -12.03
C ASP A 211 -22.75 -37.19 -11.84
N GLU A 212 -23.60 -36.67 -12.72
CA GLU A 212 -23.98 -35.24 -12.78
C GLU A 212 -24.50 -34.71 -11.43
N ASN A 213 -25.34 -35.46 -10.72
CA ASN A 213 -25.86 -35.12 -9.42
C ASN A 213 -24.73 -35.01 -8.34
N ILE A 214 -23.71 -35.86 -8.46
CA ILE A 214 -22.58 -35.85 -7.55
C ILE A 214 -21.68 -34.63 -7.87
N MET A 215 -21.46 -34.36 -9.16
CA MET A 215 -20.70 -33.17 -9.60
C MET A 215 -21.34 -31.87 -9.11
N GLN A 216 -22.68 -31.74 -9.26
CA GLN A 216 -23.39 -30.54 -8.77
C GLN A 216 -23.22 -30.35 -7.26
N LYS A 217 -23.38 -31.39 -6.45
CA LYS A 217 -23.16 -31.32 -4.99
C LYS A 217 -21.69 -30.97 -4.65
N MET A 218 -20.71 -31.41 -5.45
CA MET A 218 -19.33 -31.08 -5.27
C MET A 218 -19.09 -29.59 -5.53
N VAL A 219 -19.67 -29.01 -6.58
CA VAL A 219 -19.58 -27.57 -6.91
C VAL A 219 -20.23 -26.75 -5.79
N GLU A 220 -21.46 -27.07 -5.39
CA GLU A 220 -22.16 -26.41 -4.29
C GLU A 220 -21.34 -26.43 -2.98
N GLY A 221 -20.77 -27.59 -2.64
CA GLY A 221 -19.92 -27.74 -1.45
C GLY A 221 -18.64 -26.92 -1.52
N LYS A 222 -18.02 -26.81 -2.71
CA LYS A 222 -16.81 -25.98 -2.92
C LYS A 222 -17.13 -24.49 -2.85
N ILE A 223 -18.25 -24.04 -3.46
CA ILE A 223 -18.70 -22.66 -3.38
C ILE A 223 -18.96 -22.27 -1.92
N LYS A 224 -19.68 -23.10 -1.18
CA LYS A 224 -19.95 -22.85 0.25
C LYS A 224 -18.66 -22.76 1.07
N ARG A 225 -17.69 -23.62 0.79
CA ARG A 225 -16.38 -23.57 1.45
C ARG A 225 -15.62 -22.31 1.07
N PHE A 226 -15.59 -21.93 -0.20
CA PHE A 226 -14.97 -20.70 -0.68
C PHE A 226 -15.58 -19.47 0.01
N LEU A 227 -16.91 -19.35 0.02
CA LEU A 227 -17.61 -18.26 0.70
C LEU A 227 -17.27 -18.19 2.20
N LYS A 228 -17.18 -19.34 2.88
CA LYS A 228 -16.74 -19.39 4.28
C LYS A 228 -15.31 -18.87 4.44
N GLU A 229 -14.41 -19.18 3.50
CA GLU A 229 -13.01 -18.77 3.55
C GLU A 229 -12.79 -17.27 3.26
N VAL A 230 -13.65 -16.67 2.41
CA VAL A 230 -13.43 -15.29 1.93
C VAL A 230 -14.34 -14.24 2.57
N THR A 231 -15.31 -14.63 3.41
CA THR A 231 -16.22 -13.69 4.07
C THR A 231 -15.89 -13.54 5.54
N LEU A 232 -15.71 -12.30 6.00
CA LEU A 232 -15.25 -11.98 7.36
C LEU A 232 -16.11 -12.66 8.44
N LEU A 233 -17.43 -12.54 8.34
CA LEU A 233 -18.34 -13.07 9.36
C LEU A 233 -18.30 -14.59 9.49
N SER A 234 -17.94 -15.31 8.43
CA SER A 234 -17.89 -16.77 8.39
C SER A 234 -16.52 -17.35 8.77
N GLN A 235 -15.47 -16.50 8.82
CA GLN A 235 -14.13 -16.94 9.19
C GLN A 235 -14.03 -17.27 10.67
N ASP A 236 -13.23 -18.30 10.97
CA ASP A 236 -12.89 -18.67 12.36
C ASP A 236 -11.89 -17.65 12.90
N PHE A 237 -12.12 -17.13 14.13
CA PHE A 237 -11.31 -16.04 14.69
C PHE A 237 -9.87 -16.45 14.94
N ILE A 238 -8.91 -15.66 14.49
CA ILE A 238 -7.47 -16.04 14.53
C ILE A 238 -6.92 -16.26 15.95
N LYS A 239 -7.47 -15.60 16.97
CA LYS A 239 -7.05 -15.79 18.37
C LYS A 239 -7.77 -16.94 19.06
N ASP A 240 -8.96 -17.32 18.57
CA ASP A 240 -9.79 -18.39 19.10
C ASP A 240 -10.54 -19.07 17.94
N PRO A 241 -9.92 -20.08 17.30
CA PRO A 241 -10.52 -20.76 16.13
C PRO A 241 -11.82 -21.55 16.44
N ASP A 242 -12.19 -21.69 17.69
CA ASP A 242 -13.43 -22.36 18.08
C ASP A 242 -14.68 -21.47 17.90
N ILE A 243 -14.48 -20.17 17.68
CA ILE A 243 -15.55 -19.21 17.43
C ILE A 243 -15.37 -18.49 16.08
N SER A 244 -16.48 -18.24 15.38
CA SER A 244 -16.46 -17.40 14.18
C SER A 244 -16.46 -15.92 14.54
N ILE A 245 -16.06 -15.06 13.59
CA ILE A 245 -16.18 -13.60 13.75
C ILE A 245 -17.64 -13.20 13.97
N SER A 246 -18.60 -13.82 13.30
CA SER A 246 -20.04 -13.59 13.57
C SER A 246 -20.38 -13.82 15.04
N LYS A 247 -19.92 -14.94 15.60
CA LYS A 247 -20.19 -15.27 17.01
C LYS A 247 -19.49 -14.34 17.98
N LEU A 248 -18.26 -13.90 17.65
CA LEU A 248 -17.53 -12.92 18.44
C LEU A 248 -18.28 -11.58 18.52
N LEU A 249 -18.83 -11.13 17.38
CA LEU A 249 -19.63 -9.91 17.30
C LEU A 249 -20.95 -10.03 18.06
N GLU A 250 -21.69 -11.15 17.90
CA GLU A 250 -22.92 -11.42 18.67
C GLU A 250 -22.67 -11.37 20.19
N ASN A 251 -21.59 -12.00 20.66
CA ASN A 251 -21.24 -12.01 22.08
C ASN A 251 -20.94 -10.61 22.63
N SER A 252 -20.58 -9.66 21.77
CA SER A 252 -20.22 -8.29 22.10
C SER A 252 -21.35 -7.28 21.77
N ASP A 253 -22.51 -7.75 21.31
CA ASP A 253 -23.64 -6.95 20.82
C ASP A 253 -23.18 -5.86 19.81
N ASN A 254 -22.34 -6.28 18.87
CA ASN A 254 -21.67 -5.37 17.92
C ASN A 254 -21.78 -5.87 16.48
N GLU A 255 -21.45 -5.00 15.53
CA GLU A 255 -21.52 -5.26 14.08
C GLU A 255 -20.36 -4.56 13.38
N VAL A 256 -19.83 -5.18 12.33
CA VAL A 256 -18.87 -4.55 11.42
C VAL A 256 -19.62 -3.78 10.35
N ILE A 257 -19.39 -2.48 10.27
CA ILE A 257 -19.97 -1.59 9.26
C ILE A 257 -19.16 -1.63 7.97
N SER A 258 -17.83 -1.56 8.09
CA SER A 258 -16.91 -1.57 6.94
C SER A 258 -15.52 -1.97 7.40
N PHE A 259 -14.70 -2.40 6.47
CA PHE A 259 -13.27 -2.58 6.69
C PHE A 259 -12.47 -2.27 5.43
N GLU A 260 -11.19 -1.98 5.64
CA GLU A 260 -10.19 -1.83 4.60
C GLU A 260 -8.94 -2.61 4.98
N ARG A 261 -8.29 -3.21 4.00
CA ARG A 261 -7.04 -3.93 4.18
C ARG A 261 -6.05 -3.56 3.08
N PHE A 262 -4.84 -3.18 3.48
CA PHE A 262 -3.73 -2.93 2.58
C PHE A 262 -2.61 -3.92 2.86
N LYS A 263 -2.08 -4.49 1.79
CA LYS A 263 -0.80 -5.19 1.76
C LYS A 263 0.07 -4.52 0.70
N VAL A 264 1.28 -4.15 1.06
CA VAL A 264 2.22 -3.48 0.15
C VAL A 264 2.40 -4.31 -1.13
N GLY A 265 2.26 -3.67 -2.27
CA GLY A 265 2.44 -4.28 -3.58
C GLY A 265 1.30 -5.19 -4.04
N GLU A 266 0.24 -5.39 -3.24
CA GLU A 266 -0.88 -6.27 -3.61
C GLU A 266 -1.54 -5.81 -4.91
N GLY A 267 -1.72 -6.76 -5.87
CA GLY A 267 -2.29 -6.49 -7.19
C GLY A 267 -1.31 -5.86 -8.20
N ILE A 268 -0.04 -5.66 -7.84
CA ILE A 268 1.00 -5.24 -8.78
C ILE A 268 1.62 -6.49 -9.40
N GLU A 269 1.53 -6.61 -10.73
CA GLU A 269 2.21 -7.67 -11.46
C GLU A 269 3.72 -7.40 -11.46
N VAL A 270 4.46 -8.21 -10.74
CA VAL A 270 5.93 -8.23 -10.81
C VAL A 270 6.30 -9.30 -11.82
N SER A 271 6.77 -8.89 -13.01
CA SER A 271 7.36 -9.86 -13.95
C SER A 271 8.58 -10.49 -13.27
N SER A 272 8.51 -11.79 -13.01
CA SER A 272 9.70 -12.56 -12.62
C SER A 272 10.62 -12.65 -13.84
N LYS A 273 11.36 -11.58 -14.13
CA LYS A 273 12.56 -11.73 -14.96
C LYS A 273 13.50 -12.62 -14.17
N ASP A 274 13.91 -13.72 -14.79
CA ASP A 274 14.88 -14.61 -14.18
C ASP A 274 16.13 -13.77 -13.88
N PHE A 275 16.68 -13.87 -12.67
CA PHE A 275 17.90 -13.16 -12.24
C PHE A 275 19.04 -13.32 -13.28
N ALA A 276 19.05 -14.44 -14.01
CA ALA A 276 19.96 -14.67 -15.12
C ALA A 276 19.75 -13.71 -16.32
N GLU A 277 18.51 -13.28 -16.60
CA GLU A 277 18.21 -12.31 -17.64
C GLU A 277 18.61 -10.88 -17.22
N GLU A 278 18.41 -10.51 -15.97
CA GLU A 278 18.87 -9.21 -15.45
C GLU A 278 20.38 -9.07 -15.47
N VAL A 279 21.10 -10.12 -15.08
CA VAL A 279 22.57 -10.16 -15.15
C VAL A 279 23.05 -10.09 -16.62
N ALA A 280 22.38 -10.78 -17.54
CA ALA A 280 22.72 -10.73 -18.97
C ALA A 280 22.45 -9.33 -19.58
N GLU A 281 21.38 -8.64 -19.18
CA GLU A 281 21.10 -7.26 -19.62
C GLU A 281 22.10 -6.25 -19.06
N GLN A 282 22.61 -6.44 -17.85
CA GLN A 282 23.65 -5.58 -17.25
C GLN A 282 25.01 -5.80 -17.96
N LEU A 283 25.39 -7.03 -18.21
CA LEU A 283 26.64 -7.33 -18.94
C LEU A 283 26.65 -6.80 -20.39
N ASN A 284 25.49 -6.70 -21.01
CA ASN A 284 25.36 -6.15 -22.38
C ASN A 284 25.29 -4.61 -22.42
N LYS A 285 25.12 -3.91 -21.29
CA LYS A 285 25.14 -2.43 -21.22
C LYS A 285 26.51 -1.85 -20.92
N ASP A 286 27.42 -2.65 -20.39
CA ASP A 286 28.78 -2.24 -20.01
C ASP A 286 29.84 -2.70 -21.03
N GLY A 287 29.45 -3.26 -22.19
CA GLY A 287 30.31 -3.59 -23.35
C GLY A 287 29.99 -2.72 -24.55
#